data_873652fe609af6e080cbbabab8f30936
#
_entry.id   873652fe609af6e080cbbabab8f30936
#
_cell.length_a   1.000
_cell.length_b   1.000
_cell.length_c   1.000
_cell.angle_alpha   90.00
_cell.angle_beta   90.00
_cell.angle_gamma   90.00
#
_symmetry.space_group_name_H-M   'P 1'
#
loop_
_entity.id
_entity.type
_entity.pdbx_description
1 polymer ?
#
loop_
_entity_poly.entity_id
_entity_poly.type
_entity_poly.pdbx_seq_one_letter_code
_entity_poly.pdbx_strand_id
1 'polypeptide(L)'
;MFNLKKSMATLVTGLSLLAPSVHAGEPASSLLTPDNHTVILIDHQPQMAFATRSHSIEDVRNNVTGLAKSAKAFNVPTILTTVAEKSFSGPLFPELKAVFPEQRPIDRTTMNTWEDKRVTDKVKSFKKNKIVIAALWTEVCGVGPVLSAIEEGYEVYFVTDASGGVSKEAHDMAVQRMIQAGAQPITWLQYLLELQRDWARTDTYVDVTDIAKEHAGGYGLGLIYATEMFNAKEGQ
;
A
#
# COMPACT_ATOMS: atom_id res chain seq x y z
N MET A 1 -54.37 71.95 19.90
CA MET A 1 -53.54 71.64 18.72
C MET A 1 -52.60 70.52 19.09
N PHE A 2 -52.93 69.27 18.75
CA PHE A 2 -52.11 68.14 19.01
C PHE A 2 -51.32 67.71 17.74
N ASN A 3 -50.00 67.76 17.78
CA ASN A 3 -49.18 67.35 16.68
C ASN A 3 -48.76 65.90 16.87
N LEU A 4 -49.27 64.99 16.05
CA LEU A 4 -48.95 63.55 16.07
C LEU A 4 -47.82 63.30 15.08
N LYS A 5 -46.61 63.14 15.56
CA LYS A 5 -45.46 62.66 14.73
C LYS A 5 -45.59 61.12 14.59
N LYS A 6 -45.90 60.66 13.39
CA LYS A 6 -45.80 59.23 13.01
C LYS A 6 -44.35 58.86 12.79
N SER A 7 -43.84 57.95 13.62
CA SER A 7 -42.54 57.32 13.44
C SER A 7 -42.71 56.10 12.53
N MET A 8 -42.10 56.09 11.38
CA MET A 8 -42.08 54.95 10.46
C MET A 8 -40.85 54.12 10.81
N ALA A 9 -41.08 52.94 11.40
CA ALA A 9 -40.04 51.96 11.62
C ALA A 9 -39.83 51.13 10.34
N THR A 10 -38.67 51.26 9.72
CA THR A 10 -38.27 50.45 8.54
C THR A 10 -37.78 49.09 9.05
N LEU A 11 -38.53 48.05 8.75
CA LEU A 11 -38.13 46.65 9.03
C LEU A 11 -37.16 46.19 7.93
N VAL A 12 -35.85 46.12 8.24
CA VAL A 12 -34.85 45.50 7.37
C VAL A 12 -34.87 44.02 7.59
N THR A 13 -35.54 43.27 6.72
CA THR A 13 -35.46 41.79 6.66
C THR A 13 -34.11 41.39 6.04
N GLY A 14 -33.19 40.99 6.89
CA GLY A 14 -31.93 40.41 6.46
C GLY A 14 -32.17 39.03 5.81
N LEU A 15 -32.01 38.93 4.50
CA LEU A 15 -32.02 37.69 3.75
C LEU A 15 -30.65 37.05 3.93
N SER A 16 -30.49 36.10 4.87
CA SER A 16 -29.30 35.30 5.02
C SER A 16 -29.21 34.33 3.84
N LEU A 17 -28.36 34.65 2.87
CA LEU A 17 -27.95 33.71 1.82
C LEU A 17 -27.17 32.58 2.48
N LEU A 18 -27.81 31.44 2.70
CA LEU A 18 -27.14 30.16 3.01
C LEU A 18 -26.37 29.78 1.75
N ALA A 19 -25.06 30.03 1.73
CA ALA A 19 -24.19 29.45 0.73
C ALA A 19 -24.27 27.91 0.82
N PRO A 20 -24.48 27.20 -0.29
CA PRO A 20 -24.45 25.74 -0.25
C PRO A 20 -23.06 25.32 0.21
N SER A 21 -22.98 24.59 1.32
CA SER A 21 -21.75 23.95 1.72
C SER A 21 -21.42 22.89 0.67
N VAL A 22 -20.39 23.13 -0.13
CA VAL A 22 -19.81 22.12 -1.02
C VAL A 22 -19.17 21.08 -0.11
N HIS A 23 -19.88 20.00 0.17
CA HIS A 23 -19.28 18.84 0.83
C HIS A 23 -18.44 18.10 -0.20
N ALA A 24 -17.15 17.96 0.07
CA ALA A 24 -16.33 16.98 -0.63
C ALA A 24 -16.93 15.59 -0.40
N GLY A 25 -16.97 14.74 -1.45
CA GLY A 25 -17.45 13.37 -1.33
C GLY A 25 -16.59 12.55 -0.35
N GLU A 26 -17.20 11.59 0.33
CA GLU A 26 -16.44 10.65 1.16
C GLU A 26 -15.55 9.77 0.28
N PRO A 27 -14.31 9.46 0.70
CA PRO A 27 -13.44 8.53 -0.01
C PRO A 27 -14.08 7.15 -0.14
N ALA A 28 -13.86 6.47 -1.27
CA ALA A 28 -14.34 5.10 -1.46
C ALA A 28 -13.82 4.17 -0.35
N SER A 29 -14.69 3.32 0.18
CA SER A 29 -14.34 2.37 1.25
C SER A 29 -13.28 1.36 0.83
N SER A 30 -13.13 1.09 -0.46
CA SER A 30 -12.08 0.24 -1.02
C SER A 30 -10.69 0.85 -0.93
N LEU A 31 -10.55 2.15 -0.74
CA LEU A 31 -9.22 2.77 -0.61
C LEU A 31 -8.50 2.31 0.66
N LEU A 32 -7.17 2.14 0.54
CA LEU A 32 -6.30 1.83 1.66
C LEU A 32 -6.04 3.08 2.50
N THR A 33 -5.97 2.88 3.81
CA THR A 33 -5.53 3.89 4.78
C THR A 33 -4.52 3.27 5.72
N PRO A 34 -3.67 4.06 6.41
CA PRO A 34 -2.72 3.50 7.38
C PRO A 34 -3.36 2.58 8.43
N ASP A 35 -4.64 2.81 8.75
CA ASP A 35 -5.32 2.14 9.86
C ASP A 35 -6.17 0.95 9.46
N ASN A 36 -6.39 0.68 8.15
CA ASN A 36 -7.40 -0.30 7.74
C ASN A 36 -6.84 -1.63 7.20
N HIS A 37 -5.50 -1.81 7.12
CA HIS A 37 -4.92 -2.99 6.50
C HIS A 37 -3.64 -3.49 7.19
N THR A 38 -3.20 -4.68 6.76
CA THR A 38 -1.93 -5.32 7.12
C THR A 38 -1.18 -5.64 5.83
N VAL A 39 0.15 -5.48 5.83
CA VAL A 39 1.01 -5.90 4.71
C VAL A 39 1.63 -7.25 5.02
N ILE A 40 1.69 -8.15 4.03
CA ILE A 40 2.42 -9.43 4.11
C ILE A 40 3.39 -9.51 2.93
N LEU A 41 4.69 -9.59 3.23
CA LEU A 41 5.75 -9.79 2.25
C LEU A 41 6.20 -11.26 2.30
N ILE A 42 5.95 -11.98 1.20
CA ILE A 42 6.05 -13.44 1.17
C ILE A 42 7.24 -13.86 0.30
N ASP A 43 8.21 -14.51 0.93
CA ASP A 43 9.27 -15.29 0.28
C ASP A 43 10.16 -14.49 -0.71
N HIS A 44 10.42 -13.24 -0.40
CA HIS A 44 11.40 -12.42 -1.14
C HIS A 44 12.82 -12.89 -0.78
N GLN A 45 13.22 -14.04 -1.36
CA GLN A 45 14.44 -14.79 -1.08
C GLN A 45 15.25 -15.03 -2.38
N PRO A 46 16.57 -15.21 -2.30
CA PRO A 46 17.44 -15.34 -3.48
C PRO A 46 17.03 -16.46 -4.44
N GLN A 47 16.66 -17.64 -3.93
CA GLN A 47 16.26 -18.77 -4.76
C GLN A 47 15.04 -18.46 -5.62
N MET A 48 14.06 -17.76 -5.05
CA MET A 48 12.88 -17.33 -5.79
C MET A 48 13.25 -16.27 -6.83
N ALA A 49 14.16 -15.37 -6.48
CA ALA A 49 14.66 -14.33 -7.37
C ALA A 49 15.38 -14.90 -8.61
N PHE A 50 16.24 -15.92 -8.45
CA PHE A 50 16.99 -16.52 -9.55
C PHE A 50 16.10 -17.10 -10.65
N ALA A 51 14.92 -17.60 -10.31
CA ALA A 51 13.99 -18.19 -11.27
C ALA A 51 12.87 -17.23 -11.69
N THR A 52 12.79 -16.03 -11.14
CA THR A 52 11.81 -15.02 -11.57
C THR A 52 12.12 -14.53 -12.99
N ARG A 53 11.11 -14.55 -13.87
CA ARG A 53 11.22 -14.16 -15.28
C ARG A 53 10.10 -13.22 -15.76
N SER A 54 9.09 -12.96 -14.91
CA SER A 54 7.99 -12.06 -15.27
C SER A 54 8.38 -10.58 -15.24
N HIS A 55 9.32 -10.24 -14.36
CA HIS A 55 9.90 -8.90 -14.17
C HIS A 55 11.41 -9.03 -14.03
N SER A 56 12.16 -7.94 -14.20
CA SER A 56 13.56 -7.92 -13.79
C SER A 56 13.63 -8.07 -12.26
N ILE A 57 14.64 -8.77 -11.79
CA ILE A 57 14.79 -8.95 -10.34
C ILE A 57 15.18 -7.65 -9.65
N GLU A 58 15.84 -6.76 -10.37
CA GLU A 58 16.18 -5.42 -9.91
C GLU A 58 14.90 -4.61 -9.64
N ASP A 59 13.93 -4.66 -10.56
CA ASP A 59 12.64 -3.99 -10.39
C ASP A 59 11.86 -4.58 -9.21
N VAL A 60 11.78 -5.90 -9.09
CA VAL A 60 11.10 -6.56 -7.97
C VAL A 60 11.72 -6.16 -6.63
N ARG A 61 13.06 -6.19 -6.53
CA ARG A 61 13.77 -5.79 -5.31
C ARG A 61 13.56 -4.32 -4.98
N ASN A 62 13.66 -3.44 -5.98
CA ASN A 62 13.37 -2.02 -5.82
C ASN A 62 11.94 -1.79 -5.33
N ASN A 63 10.97 -2.38 -6.00
CA ASN A 63 9.55 -2.14 -5.76
C ASN A 63 9.08 -2.70 -4.42
N VAL A 64 9.53 -3.91 -4.04
CA VAL A 64 9.20 -4.46 -2.73
C VAL A 64 9.87 -3.69 -1.59
N THR A 65 11.05 -3.11 -1.84
CA THR A 65 11.70 -2.23 -0.86
C THR A 65 10.94 -0.92 -0.71
N GLY A 66 10.50 -0.31 -1.83
CA GLY A 66 9.61 0.85 -1.81
C GLY A 66 8.30 0.58 -1.07
N LEU A 67 7.65 -0.56 -1.32
CA LEU A 67 6.46 -1.01 -0.61
C LEU A 67 6.71 -1.16 0.90
N ALA A 68 7.81 -1.81 1.28
CA ALA A 68 8.19 -2.03 2.68
C ALA A 68 8.45 -0.71 3.42
N LYS A 69 9.21 0.21 2.81
CA LYS A 69 9.46 1.55 3.35
C LYS A 69 8.16 2.35 3.49
N SER A 70 7.26 2.25 2.50
CA SER A 70 5.94 2.88 2.55
C SER A 70 5.14 2.37 3.74
N ALA A 71 5.03 1.06 3.91
CA ALA A 71 4.33 0.47 5.05
C ALA A 71 4.92 0.94 6.40
N LYS A 72 6.25 1.02 6.49
CA LYS A 72 6.94 1.50 7.70
C LYS A 72 6.68 2.98 7.97
N ALA A 73 6.78 3.85 6.97
CA ALA A 73 6.55 5.28 7.11
C ALA A 73 5.15 5.61 7.64
N PHE A 74 4.16 4.82 7.23
CA PHE A 74 2.78 4.96 7.70
C PHE A 74 2.43 4.08 8.91
N ASN A 75 3.40 3.42 9.55
CA ASN A 75 3.22 2.53 10.69
C ASN A 75 2.22 1.39 10.43
N VAL A 76 2.12 0.91 9.20
CA VAL A 76 1.24 -0.20 8.83
C VAL A 76 1.81 -1.51 9.37
N PRO A 77 1.01 -2.32 10.08
CA PRO A 77 1.44 -3.64 10.53
C PRO A 77 1.92 -4.49 9.37
N THR A 78 3.18 -4.95 9.44
CA THR A 78 3.81 -5.72 8.37
C THR A 78 4.27 -7.08 8.89
N ILE A 79 4.01 -8.14 8.12
CA ILE A 79 4.47 -9.51 8.38
C ILE A 79 5.47 -9.89 7.31
N LEU A 80 6.62 -10.40 7.72
CA LEU A 80 7.63 -10.98 6.84
C LEU A 80 7.57 -12.50 6.95
N THR A 81 7.56 -13.19 5.81
CA THR A 81 7.66 -14.65 5.79
C THR A 81 8.79 -15.13 4.88
N THR A 82 9.31 -16.30 5.19
CA THR A 82 10.26 -17.05 4.38
C THR A 82 9.81 -18.51 4.27
N VAL A 83 10.29 -19.21 3.26
CA VAL A 83 10.11 -20.64 3.11
C VAL A 83 11.48 -21.32 3.05
N ALA A 84 11.70 -22.30 3.92
CA ALA A 84 12.94 -23.08 3.98
C ALA A 84 14.23 -22.23 3.99
N GLU A 85 14.25 -21.18 4.83
CA GLU A 85 15.32 -20.15 4.88
C GLU A 85 16.72 -20.72 5.03
N LYS A 86 16.86 -21.74 5.89
CA LYS A 86 18.16 -22.32 6.22
C LYS A 86 18.64 -23.40 5.25
N SER A 87 17.88 -23.68 4.21
CA SER A 87 18.17 -24.75 3.26
C SER A 87 18.08 -24.30 1.81
N PHE A 88 16.92 -24.49 1.18
CA PHE A 88 16.74 -24.32 -0.26
C PHE A 88 16.64 -22.87 -0.68
N SER A 89 15.87 -22.04 0.06
CA SER A 89 15.44 -20.73 -0.44
C SER A 89 16.37 -19.59 -0.06
N GLY A 90 17.17 -19.78 0.99
CA GLY A 90 18.08 -18.75 1.50
C GLY A 90 17.38 -17.69 2.36
N PRO A 91 18.12 -16.68 2.83
CA PRO A 91 17.58 -15.65 3.72
C PRO A 91 16.65 -14.67 2.99
N LEU A 92 15.84 -13.95 3.76
CA LEU A 92 15.09 -12.79 3.27
C LEU A 92 16.01 -11.77 2.59
N PHE A 93 15.53 -11.05 1.60
CA PHE A 93 16.28 -9.96 0.95
C PHE A 93 16.87 -8.99 1.99
N PRO A 94 18.15 -8.64 1.87
CA PRO A 94 18.81 -7.76 2.84
C PRO A 94 18.16 -6.39 2.94
N GLU A 95 17.55 -5.88 1.87
CA GLU A 95 16.83 -4.62 1.84
C GLU A 95 15.61 -4.65 2.77
N LEU A 96 14.82 -5.72 2.72
CA LEU A 96 13.66 -5.89 3.60
C LEU A 96 14.07 -6.05 5.06
N LYS A 97 15.16 -6.78 5.30
CA LYS A 97 15.74 -6.91 6.64
C LYS A 97 16.24 -5.56 7.17
N ALA A 98 16.79 -4.71 6.32
CA ALA A 98 17.22 -3.36 6.70
C ALA A 98 16.04 -2.44 7.04
N VAL A 99 14.90 -2.57 6.34
CA VAL A 99 13.68 -1.82 6.66
C VAL A 99 13.10 -2.25 8.01
N PHE A 100 13.11 -3.55 8.34
CA PHE A 100 12.55 -4.12 9.57
C PHE A 100 13.61 -4.90 10.38
N PRO A 101 14.65 -4.24 10.90
CA PRO A 101 15.78 -4.94 11.54
C PRO A 101 15.38 -5.73 12.79
N GLU A 102 14.34 -5.32 13.49
CA GLU A 102 13.84 -5.96 14.72
C GLU A 102 12.91 -7.14 14.44
N GLN A 103 12.42 -7.29 13.20
CA GLN A 103 11.52 -8.38 12.86
C GLN A 103 12.30 -9.62 12.42
N ARG A 104 11.87 -10.78 12.93
CA ARG A 104 12.28 -12.08 12.39
C ARG A 104 11.18 -12.58 11.46
N PRO A 105 11.51 -12.98 10.21
CA PRO A 105 10.53 -13.62 9.34
C PRO A 105 9.94 -14.88 9.98
N ILE A 106 8.69 -15.16 9.68
CA ILE A 106 8.08 -16.45 10.03
C ILE A 106 8.53 -17.44 8.95
N ASP A 107 9.55 -18.25 9.27
CA ASP A 107 10.03 -19.30 8.37
C ASP A 107 9.10 -20.51 8.43
N ARG A 108 8.72 -21.03 7.28
CA ARG A 108 7.73 -22.09 7.11
C ARG A 108 8.16 -23.11 6.03
N THR A 109 7.41 -24.19 5.92
CA THR A 109 7.57 -25.21 4.87
C THR A 109 6.36 -25.29 3.93
N THR A 110 5.22 -24.72 4.32
CA THR A 110 4.03 -24.63 3.48
C THR A 110 4.21 -23.60 2.37
N MET A 111 3.79 -23.91 1.16
CA MET A 111 3.79 -22.93 0.04
C MET A 111 2.71 -21.85 0.26
N ASN A 112 1.53 -22.29 0.69
CA ASN A 112 0.46 -21.37 1.08
C ASN A 112 0.73 -20.85 2.50
N THR A 113 1.09 -19.58 2.59
CA THR A 113 1.36 -18.87 3.85
C THR A 113 0.16 -18.91 4.80
N TRP A 114 -1.07 -19.01 4.28
CA TRP A 114 -2.30 -19.06 5.07
C TRP A 114 -2.48 -20.40 5.82
N GLU A 115 -1.78 -21.45 5.40
CA GLU A 115 -1.78 -22.75 6.09
C GLU A 115 -0.84 -22.78 7.30
N ASP A 116 -0.07 -21.73 7.55
CA ASP A 116 0.72 -21.60 8.77
C ASP A 116 -0.05 -20.79 9.82
N LYS A 117 -0.43 -21.48 10.90
CA LYS A 117 -1.20 -20.86 11.99
C LYS A 117 -0.51 -19.65 12.62
N ARG A 118 0.81 -19.58 12.64
CA ARG A 118 1.55 -18.43 13.19
C ARG A 118 1.30 -17.17 12.38
N VAL A 119 1.16 -17.31 11.06
CA VAL A 119 0.85 -16.20 10.16
C VAL A 119 -0.59 -15.76 10.35
N THR A 120 -1.56 -16.68 10.28
CA THR A 120 -2.98 -16.34 10.42
C THR A 120 -3.32 -15.77 11.80
N ASP A 121 -2.74 -16.30 12.88
CA ASP A 121 -2.89 -15.73 14.21
C ASP A 121 -2.31 -14.30 14.27
N LYS A 122 -1.16 -14.06 13.63
CA LYS A 122 -0.55 -12.75 13.58
C LYS A 122 -1.42 -11.75 12.82
N VAL A 123 -1.96 -12.13 11.66
CA VAL A 123 -2.92 -11.32 10.89
C VAL A 123 -4.14 -10.96 11.74
N LYS A 124 -4.76 -11.96 12.37
CA LYS A 124 -5.95 -11.78 13.22
C LYS A 124 -5.68 -10.86 14.42
N SER A 125 -4.44 -10.87 14.96
CA SER A 125 -4.06 -10.02 16.09
C SER A 125 -4.10 -8.53 15.77
N PHE A 126 -3.92 -8.13 14.52
CA PHE A 126 -3.97 -6.74 14.10
C PHE A 126 -5.40 -6.19 13.92
N LYS A 127 -6.40 -7.07 13.85
CA LYS A 127 -7.83 -6.71 13.75
C LYS A 127 -8.14 -5.77 12.57
N LYS A 128 -7.48 -6.00 11.43
CA LYS A 128 -7.72 -5.30 10.17
C LYS A 128 -8.48 -6.22 9.23
N ASN A 129 -9.36 -5.66 8.40
CA ASN A 129 -10.15 -6.42 7.43
C ASN A 129 -9.55 -6.42 6.01
N LYS A 130 -8.53 -5.61 5.77
CA LYS A 130 -7.82 -5.55 4.49
C LYS A 130 -6.42 -6.09 4.61
N ILE A 131 -5.96 -6.74 3.54
CA ILE A 131 -4.60 -7.31 3.47
C ILE A 131 -3.96 -6.92 2.15
N VAL A 132 -2.75 -6.40 2.22
CA VAL A 132 -1.89 -6.12 1.06
C VAL A 132 -0.82 -7.19 0.99
N ILE A 133 -0.70 -7.88 -0.15
CA ILE A 133 0.24 -8.99 -0.34
C ILE A 133 1.17 -8.71 -1.51
N ALA A 134 2.47 -8.94 -1.31
CA ALA A 134 3.46 -9.11 -2.36
C ALA A 134 4.21 -10.44 -2.15
N ALA A 135 4.52 -11.18 -3.22
CA ALA A 135 5.02 -12.55 -3.09
C ALA A 135 5.95 -12.99 -4.23
N LEU A 136 6.88 -13.84 -3.91
CA LEU A 136 7.63 -14.68 -4.84
C LEU A 136 7.37 -16.17 -4.53
N TRP A 137 6.85 -17.02 -5.48
CA TRP A 137 6.40 -16.61 -6.82
C TRP A 137 4.90 -16.35 -6.80
N THR A 138 4.46 -15.46 -7.65
CA THR A 138 3.05 -15.03 -7.76
C THR A 138 2.10 -16.23 -7.87
N GLU A 139 2.41 -17.18 -8.76
CA GLU A 139 1.57 -18.35 -9.08
C GLU A 139 1.61 -19.45 -8.01
N VAL A 140 2.54 -19.39 -7.06
CA VAL A 140 2.69 -20.39 -5.99
C VAL A 140 2.36 -19.76 -4.64
N CYS A 141 3.32 -19.02 -4.08
CA CYS A 141 3.20 -18.47 -2.72
C CYS A 141 2.30 -17.22 -2.67
N GLY A 142 1.95 -16.62 -3.83
CA GLY A 142 1.02 -15.49 -3.93
C GLY A 142 -0.44 -15.93 -3.99
N VAL A 143 -0.78 -16.80 -4.95
CA VAL A 143 -2.18 -17.22 -5.19
C VAL A 143 -2.80 -17.90 -3.98
N GLY A 144 -2.10 -18.81 -3.33
CA GLY A 144 -2.63 -19.58 -2.20
C GLY A 144 -3.19 -18.71 -1.08
N PRO A 145 -2.36 -17.85 -0.46
CA PRO A 145 -2.83 -17.01 0.64
C PRO A 145 -3.86 -15.95 0.20
N VAL A 146 -3.80 -15.44 -1.03
CA VAL A 146 -4.81 -14.50 -1.54
C VAL A 146 -6.18 -15.16 -1.58
N LEU A 147 -6.31 -16.36 -2.18
CA LEU A 147 -7.58 -17.07 -2.27
C LEU A 147 -8.10 -17.45 -0.88
N SER A 148 -7.22 -17.95 -0.01
CA SER A 148 -7.60 -18.36 1.35
C SER A 148 -8.06 -17.16 2.20
N ALA A 149 -7.39 -16.02 2.09
CA ALA A 149 -7.78 -14.80 2.82
C ALA A 149 -9.14 -14.26 2.34
N ILE A 150 -9.40 -14.28 1.02
CA ILE A 150 -10.70 -13.88 0.47
C ILE A 150 -11.81 -14.80 0.99
N GLU A 151 -11.57 -16.12 1.04
CA GLU A 151 -12.54 -17.08 1.55
C GLU A 151 -12.85 -16.87 3.06
N GLU A 152 -11.87 -16.39 3.83
CA GLU A 152 -12.08 -15.96 5.23
C GLU A 152 -12.73 -14.56 5.36
N GLY A 153 -13.06 -13.89 4.28
CA GLY A 153 -13.78 -12.61 4.26
C GLY A 153 -12.90 -11.37 4.31
N TYR A 154 -11.59 -11.48 4.07
CA TYR A 154 -10.72 -10.31 3.94
C TYR A 154 -10.85 -9.66 2.56
N GLU A 155 -10.73 -8.33 2.50
CA GLU A 155 -10.47 -7.61 1.26
C GLU A 155 -8.97 -7.68 0.95
N VAL A 156 -8.59 -8.29 -0.17
CA VAL A 156 -7.19 -8.54 -0.50
C VAL A 156 -6.72 -7.69 -1.67
N TYR A 157 -5.58 -7.03 -1.49
CA TYR A 157 -4.87 -6.23 -2.48
C TYR A 157 -3.55 -6.93 -2.82
N PHE A 158 -3.31 -7.17 -4.10
CA PHE A 158 -2.09 -7.82 -4.54
C PHE A 158 -1.19 -6.84 -5.29
N VAL A 159 0.06 -6.68 -4.80
CA VAL A 159 1.02 -5.73 -5.38
C VAL A 159 1.77 -6.43 -6.50
N THR A 160 1.34 -6.20 -7.73
CA THR A 160 1.77 -6.96 -8.91
C THR A 160 3.23 -6.71 -9.26
N ASP A 161 3.71 -5.48 -9.18
CA ASP A 161 5.07 -5.06 -9.54
C ASP A 161 6.11 -5.27 -8.43
N ALA A 162 5.68 -5.59 -7.20
CA ALA A 162 6.53 -6.04 -6.10
C ALA A 162 6.51 -7.58 -5.95
N SER A 163 5.90 -8.26 -6.90
CA SER A 163 5.76 -9.73 -7.01
C SER A 163 6.35 -10.20 -8.33
N GLY A 164 6.59 -11.50 -8.45
CA GLY A 164 7.08 -12.05 -9.71
C GLY A 164 6.89 -13.56 -9.80
N GLY A 165 6.83 -14.07 -11.02
CA GLY A 165 6.63 -15.49 -11.34
C GLY A 165 7.74 -16.07 -12.20
N VAL A 166 7.74 -17.38 -12.38
CA VAL A 166 8.75 -18.09 -13.18
C VAL A 166 8.67 -17.81 -14.68
N SER A 167 7.55 -17.25 -15.12
CA SER A 167 7.36 -16.70 -16.47
C SER A 167 6.34 -15.56 -16.43
N LYS A 168 6.33 -14.74 -17.49
CA LYS A 168 5.30 -13.70 -17.62
C LYS A 168 3.88 -14.30 -17.66
N GLU A 169 3.71 -15.40 -18.39
CA GLU A 169 2.41 -16.08 -18.47
C GLU A 169 1.96 -16.60 -17.09
N ALA A 170 2.86 -17.25 -16.33
CA ALA A 170 2.52 -17.78 -15.02
C ALA A 170 2.09 -16.65 -14.06
N HIS A 171 2.82 -15.53 -14.06
CA HIS A 171 2.47 -14.34 -13.29
C HIS A 171 1.12 -13.77 -13.71
N ASP A 172 0.92 -13.52 -15.00
CA ASP A 172 -0.30 -12.88 -15.52
C ASP A 172 -1.55 -13.74 -15.23
N MET A 173 -1.46 -15.07 -15.44
CA MET A 173 -2.57 -15.98 -15.15
C MET A 173 -2.87 -16.08 -13.66
N ALA A 174 -1.84 -16.05 -12.82
CA ALA A 174 -2.02 -16.02 -11.37
C ALA A 174 -2.72 -14.72 -10.92
N VAL A 175 -2.30 -13.57 -11.43
CA VAL A 175 -2.94 -12.27 -11.14
C VAL A 175 -4.39 -12.29 -11.61
N GLN A 176 -4.67 -12.76 -12.83
CA GLN A 176 -6.06 -12.87 -13.32
C GLN A 176 -6.92 -13.79 -12.45
N ARG A 177 -6.38 -14.94 -12.01
CA ARG A 177 -7.09 -15.85 -11.10
C ARG A 177 -7.44 -15.17 -9.77
N MET A 178 -6.52 -14.41 -9.21
CA MET A 178 -6.76 -13.65 -7.98
C MET A 178 -7.82 -12.57 -8.16
N ILE A 179 -7.79 -11.83 -9.29
CA ILE A 179 -8.80 -10.81 -9.63
C ILE A 179 -10.18 -11.46 -9.77
N GLN A 180 -10.29 -12.60 -10.46
CA GLN A 180 -11.56 -13.32 -10.60
C GLN A 180 -12.13 -13.79 -9.27
N ALA A 181 -11.27 -14.05 -8.29
CA ALA A 181 -11.68 -14.39 -6.91
C ALA A 181 -12.06 -13.16 -6.07
N GLY A 182 -11.80 -11.94 -6.54
CA GLY A 182 -12.15 -10.69 -5.86
C GLY A 182 -10.96 -9.89 -5.32
N ALA A 183 -9.72 -10.33 -5.57
CA ALA A 183 -8.54 -9.53 -5.20
C ALA A 183 -8.43 -8.25 -6.05
N GLN A 184 -7.91 -7.19 -5.47
CA GLN A 184 -7.65 -5.93 -6.15
C GLN A 184 -6.16 -5.82 -6.51
N PRO A 185 -5.80 -5.72 -7.81
CA PRO A 185 -4.42 -5.51 -8.21
C PRO A 185 -4.03 -4.06 -7.99
N ILE A 186 -2.86 -3.85 -7.42
CA ILE A 186 -2.25 -2.52 -7.23
C ILE A 186 -0.76 -2.58 -7.55
N THR A 187 -0.11 -1.41 -7.65
CA THR A 187 1.33 -1.26 -7.73
C THR A 187 1.90 -0.64 -6.46
N TRP A 188 3.19 -0.81 -6.20
CA TRP A 188 3.81 -0.28 -4.98
C TRP A 188 3.74 1.25 -4.90
N LEU A 189 3.91 1.96 -6.04
CA LEU A 189 3.82 3.42 -6.06
C LEU A 189 2.38 3.90 -5.85
N GLN A 190 1.39 3.19 -6.43
CA GLN A 190 -0.02 3.45 -6.12
C GLN A 190 -0.28 3.29 -4.62
N TYR A 191 0.24 2.23 -3.98
CA TYR A 191 0.12 2.01 -2.54
C TYR A 191 0.67 3.19 -1.73
N LEU A 192 1.91 3.65 -2.04
CA LEU A 192 2.53 4.79 -1.36
C LEU A 192 1.66 6.05 -1.46
N LEU A 193 1.23 6.39 -2.68
CA LEU A 193 0.48 7.63 -2.93
C LEU A 193 -0.97 7.54 -2.47
N GLU A 194 -1.57 6.36 -2.43
CA GLU A 194 -2.89 6.15 -1.86
C GLU A 194 -2.89 6.34 -0.34
N LEU A 195 -1.80 5.99 0.35
CA LEU A 195 -1.64 6.28 1.79
C LEU A 195 -1.37 7.76 2.04
N GLN A 196 -0.54 8.41 1.24
CA GLN A 196 -0.29 9.85 1.34
C GLN A 196 -1.57 10.65 1.04
N ARG A 197 -2.22 10.36 -0.05
CA ARG A 197 -3.53 10.88 -0.52
C ARG A 197 -3.67 12.40 -0.63
N ASP A 198 -2.95 13.16 0.17
CA ASP A 198 -3.00 14.62 0.21
C ASP A 198 -1.61 15.17 0.51
N TRP A 199 -1.10 16.00 -0.37
CA TRP A 199 0.21 16.64 -0.19
C TRP A 199 0.24 17.67 0.95
N ALA A 200 -0.93 18.12 1.43
CA ALA A 200 -1.04 18.94 2.63
C ALA A 200 -0.76 18.16 3.93
N ARG A 201 -0.65 16.83 3.88
CA ARG A 201 -0.22 16.01 5.03
C ARG A 201 1.28 16.11 5.23
N THR A 202 1.70 17.04 6.08
CA THR A 202 3.12 17.36 6.32
C THR A 202 3.86 16.29 7.11
N ASP A 203 3.17 15.54 7.95
CA ASP A 203 3.77 14.56 8.87
C ASP A 203 4.48 13.41 8.14
N THR A 204 3.99 13.02 6.96
CA THR A 204 4.56 11.94 6.15
C THR A 204 5.19 12.43 4.85
N TYR A 205 5.09 13.73 4.56
CA TYR A 205 5.53 14.32 3.29
C TYR A 205 7.00 14.02 2.95
N VAL A 206 7.89 14.22 3.92
CA VAL A 206 9.35 14.02 3.73
C VAL A 206 9.63 12.55 3.44
N ASP A 207 9.12 11.65 4.27
CA ASP A 207 9.32 10.21 4.11
C ASP A 207 8.79 9.73 2.74
N VAL A 208 7.60 10.19 2.35
CA VAL A 208 6.97 9.80 1.07
C VAL A 208 7.77 10.31 -0.13
N THR A 209 8.20 11.57 -0.10
CA THR A 209 9.00 12.13 -1.21
C THR A 209 10.39 11.50 -1.29
N ASP A 210 11.01 11.17 -0.16
CA ASP A 210 12.31 10.50 -0.14
C ASP A 210 12.22 9.05 -0.64
N ILE A 211 11.18 8.30 -0.25
CA ILE A 211 10.90 6.97 -0.81
C ILE A 211 10.66 7.06 -2.31
N ALA A 212 9.90 8.05 -2.78
CA ALA A 212 9.63 8.25 -4.20
C ALA A 212 10.90 8.60 -4.98
N LYS A 213 11.76 9.51 -4.46
CA LYS A 213 13.06 9.84 -5.08
C LYS A 213 13.97 8.64 -5.22
N GLU A 214 13.97 7.75 -4.23
CA GLU A 214 14.85 6.57 -4.22
C GLU A 214 14.32 5.43 -5.11
N HIS A 215 13.01 5.21 -5.13
CA HIS A 215 12.43 3.99 -5.71
C HIS A 215 11.50 4.21 -6.90
N ALA A 216 10.97 5.42 -7.13
CA ALA A 216 9.93 5.66 -8.14
C ALA A 216 10.47 6.05 -9.53
N GLY A 217 11.71 5.69 -9.86
CA GLY A 217 12.26 5.83 -11.21
C GLY A 217 12.10 7.25 -11.77
N GLY A 218 11.42 7.39 -12.91
CA GLY A 218 11.23 8.68 -13.57
C GLY A 218 10.47 9.71 -12.74
N TYR A 219 9.50 9.28 -11.94
CA TYR A 219 8.79 10.19 -11.03
C TYR A 219 9.73 10.71 -9.93
N GLY A 220 10.52 9.82 -9.32
CA GLY A 220 11.51 10.22 -8.32
C GLY A 220 12.57 11.19 -8.88
N LEU A 221 13.07 10.93 -10.11
CA LEU A 221 13.97 11.84 -10.80
C LEU A 221 13.32 13.21 -11.05
N GLY A 222 12.04 13.23 -11.41
CA GLY A 222 11.26 14.46 -11.56
C GLY A 222 11.18 15.28 -10.28
N LEU A 223 10.99 14.65 -9.14
CA LEU A 223 10.98 15.29 -7.82
C LEU A 223 12.36 15.91 -7.48
N ILE A 224 13.45 15.17 -7.74
CA ILE A 224 14.82 15.68 -7.56
C ILE A 224 15.04 16.90 -8.43
N TYR A 225 14.74 16.81 -9.73
CA TYR A 225 14.88 17.92 -10.67
C TYR A 225 14.09 19.17 -10.26
N ALA A 226 12.82 19.00 -9.91
CA ALA A 226 11.97 20.12 -9.50
C ALA A 226 12.49 20.80 -8.23
N THR A 227 12.95 20.02 -7.27
CA THR A 227 13.52 20.55 -6.04
C THR A 227 14.84 21.29 -6.28
N GLU A 228 15.77 20.70 -7.01
CA GLU A 228 17.11 21.28 -7.21
C GLU A 228 17.10 22.48 -8.14
N MET A 229 16.31 22.44 -9.22
CA MET A 229 16.31 23.48 -10.22
C MET A 229 15.39 24.65 -9.90
N PHE A 230 14.28 24.40 -9.22
CA PHE A 230 13.23 25.39 -9.01
C PHE A 230 12.86 25.60 -7.55
N ASN A 231 13.47 24.87 -6.63
CA ASN A 231 13.06 24.80 -5.21
C ASN A 231 11.55 24.52 -5.08
N ALA A 232 11.00 23.80 -6.04
CA ALA A 232 9.60 23.42 -6.05
C ALA A 232 9.38 22.16 -5.21
N LYS A 233 8.24 22.10 -4.55
CA LYS A 233 7.80 20.95 -3.76
C LYS A 233 6.50 20.42 -4.32
N GLU A 234 6.33 19.11 -4.28
CA GLU A 234 5.09 18.46 -4.68
C GLU A 234 3.91 19.03 -3.89
N GLY A 235 2.85 19.45 -4.59
CA GLY A 235 1.64 19.97 -3.95
C GLY A 235 1.74 21.38 -3.34
N GLN A 236 2.79 22.14 -3.63
CA GLN A 236 2.99 23.51 -3.12
C GLN A 236 3.30 24.52 -4.23
#